data_3ddf990555cb837c55c2abeb725865c6
#
_entry.id   3ddf990555cb837c55c2abeb725865c6
#
_cell.length_a   1.000
_cell.length_b   1.000
_cell.length_c   1.000
_cell.angle_alpha   90.00
_cell.angle_beta   90.00
_cell.angle_gamma   90.00
#
_symmetry.space_group_name_H-M   'P 1'
#
loop_
_entity.id
_entity.type
_entity.pdbx_description
1 polymer ?
#
loop_
_entity_poly.entity_id
_entity_poly.type
_entity_poly.pdbx_seq_one_letter_code
_entity_poly.pdbx_strand_id
1 'polypeptide(L)'
;PWNSGIGLSVQTVDIYIDTDHKLGSGLTEALGGRRVEFEPESAWEYAVWVEGWNQKVFAADGSEVGGITAAVDSVNNVVSISVPKSIIGSPEPGWGFQVFVLGQEGFPVQGNLRVREVMAQAAEWRFGGGDDGMYDPNVIDMLVPAGRSQEEILGVYDVKAGTLAKVPMVYPHFE
;
A
#
# COMPACT_ATOMS: atom_id res chain seq x y z
N PRO A 1 2.05 1.05 25.86
CA PRO A 1 1.42 2.25 25.33
C PRO A 1 1.28 2.26 23.81
N TRP A 2 1.81 1.27 23.10
CA TRP A 2 1.68 1.10 21.66
C TRP A 2 0.51 0.18 21.28
N ASN A 3 -0.48 0.04 22.15
CA ASN A 3 -1.62 -0.82 21.93
C ASN A 3 -2.70 -0.07 21.13
N SER A 4 -2.75 -0.29 19.84
CA SER A 4 -3.85 0.19 19.00
C SER A 4 -5.08 -0.69 19.18
N GLY A 5 -6.26 -0.15 18.84
CA GLY A 5 -7.52 -0.89 18.99
C GLY A 5 -7.62 -2.16 18.13
N ILE A 6 -6.82 -2.25 17.06
CA ILE A 6 -6.84 -3.39 16.14
C ILE A 6 -5.58 -4.27 16.21
N GLY A 7 -4.59 -3.92 17.03
CA GLY A 7 -3.36 -4.70 17.20
C GLY A 7 -2.20 -4.34 16.26
N LEU A 8 -2.38 -3.44 15.29
CA LEU A 8 -1.29 -2.84 14.51
C LEU A 8 -0.76 -1.62 15.23
N SER A 9 0.54 -1.54 15.48
CA SER A 9 1.14 -0.43 16.23
C SER A 9 2.24 0.31 15.49
N VAL A 10 3.00 -0.39 14.66
CA VAL A 10 4.15 0.15 13.94
C VAL A 10 4.11 -0.19 12.45
N GLN A 11 3.06 -0.88 12.02
CA GLN A 11 2.84 -1.27 10.64
C GLN A 11 1.67 -0.48 10.05
N THR A 12 1.79 -0.23 8.76
CA THR A 12 0.72 0.23 7.88
C THR A 12 0.51 -0.81 6.80
N VAL A 13 -0.72 -1.07 6.44
CA VAL A 13 -1.09 -1.92 5.30
C VAL A 13 -1.90 -1.08 4.33
N ASP A 14 -1.44 -1.00 3.10
CA ASP A 14 -2.23 -0.43 2.01
C ASP A 14 -2.70 -1.54 1.09
N ILE A 15 -3.94 -1.42 0.60
CA ILE A 15 -4.47 -2.28 -0.46
C ILE A 15 -4.97 -1.35 -1.57
N TYR A 16 -4.37 -1.44 -2.73
CA TYR A 16 -4.82 -0.75 -3.94
C TYR A 16 -5.66 -1.69 -4.78
N ILE A 17 -6.72 -1.17 -5.35
CA ILE A 17 -7.71 -1.95 -6.11
C ILE A 17 -7.92 -1.27 -7.47
N ASP A 18 -7.56 -1.98 -8.52
CA ASP A 18 -7.92 -1.66 -9.90
C ASP A 18 -9.20 -2.44 -10.24
N THR A 19 -10.26 -1.72 -10.55
CA THR A 19 -11.59 -2.32 -10.75
C THR A 19 -11.94 -2.56 -12.22
N ASP A 20 -11.17 -2.02 -13.15
CA ASP A 20 -11.52 -2.08 -14.58
C ASP A 20 -10.38 -2.47 -15.53
N HIS A 21 -9.14 -2.56 -15.02
CA HIS A 21 -7.93 -2.89 -15.78
C HIS A 21 -7.83 -2.10 -17.08
N LYS A 22 -7.97 -0.79 -16.98
CA LYS A 22 -8.12 0.07 -18.15
C LYS A 22 -7.11 1.21 -18.16
N LEU A 23 -6.30 1.25 -19.19
CA LEU A 23 -5.33 2.31 -19.41
C LEU A 23 -6.01 3.70 -19.40
N GLY A 24 -5.51 4.58 -18.52
CA GLY A 24 -6.03 5.95 -18.38
C GLY A 24 -7.25 6.07 -17.47
N SER A 25 -7.67 5.00 -16.82
CA SER A 25 -8.58 5.00 -15.69
C SER A 25 -7.76 4.99 -14.38
N GLY A 26 -8.36 5.43 -13.29
CA GLY A 26 -7.71 5.40 -11.99
C GLY A 26 -6.54 6.37 -11.80
N LEU A 27 -5.80 6.16 -10.70
CA LEU A 27 -4.61 6.94 -10.33
C LEU A 27 -3.38 6.03 -10.30
N THR A 28 -2.28 6.48 -10.90
CA THR A 28 -1.00 5.75 -10.88
C THR A 28 -0.14 6.11 -9.67
N GLU A 29 -0.33 7.29 -9.09
CA GLU A 29 0.43 7.72 -7.92
C GLU A 29 -0.06 6.97 -6.67
N ALA A 30 0.83 6.33 -5.92
CA ALA A 30 0.48 5.72 -4.66
C ALA A 30 0.14 6.78 -3.59
N LEU A 31 -0.51 6.40 -2.50
CA LEU A 31 -0.75 7.28 -1.37
C LEU A 31 0.55 7.93 -0.89
N GLY A 32 0.46 9.17 -0.40
CA GLY A 32 1.60 10.00 -0.07
C GLY A 32 2.66 9.31 0.79
N GLY A 33 3.94 9.46 0.42
CA GLY A 33 5.09 8.95 1.14
C GLY A 33 5.50 7.51 0.81
N ARG A 34 4.76 6.80 -0.06
CA ARG A 34 5.10 5.42 -0.46
C ARG A 34 6.27 5.37 -1.43
N ARG A 35 6.48 6.44 -2.18
CA ARG A 35 7.56 6.60 -3.17
C ARG A 35 7.58 5.47 -4.21
N VAL A 36 6.39 5.11 -4.69
CA VAL A 36 6.18 4.20 -5.82
C VAL A 36 5.04 4.74 -6.69
N GLU A 37 5.04 4.34 -7.95
CA GLU A 37 3.95 4.57 -8.90
C GLU A 37 3.45 3.23 -9.43
N PHE A 38 2.20 3.18 -9.85
CA PHE A 38 1.67 2.02 -10.55
C PHE A 38 2.00 2.10 -12.04
N GLU A 39 2.17 0.94 -12.66
CA GLU A 39 2.22 0.85 -14.12
C GLU A 39 0.92 1.46 -14.69
N PRO A 40 0.97 2.17 -15.84
CA PRO A 40 -0.21 2.90 -16.36
C PRO A 40 -1.46 2.04 -16.59
N GLU A 41 -1.27 0.77 -16.90
CA GLU A 41 -2.33 -0.24 -17.04
C GLU A 41 -2.81 -0.82 -15.72
N SER A 42 -2.14 -0.48 -14.63
CA SER A 42 -2.39 -0.94 -13.26
C SER A 42 -2.81 0.22 -12.33
N ALA A 43 -3.38 1.28 -12.90
CA ALA A 43 -3.89 2.41 -12.13
C ALA A 43 -5.05 1.96 -11.23
N TRP A 44 -5.14 2.53 -10.02
CA TRP A 44 -6.13 2.11 -9.03
C TRP A 44 -7.30 3.09 -8.92
N GLU A 45 -8.52 2.58 -8.69
CA GLU A 45 -9.72 3.36 -8.37
C GLU A 45 -9.92 3.54 -6.87
N TYR A 46 -9.47 2.58 -6.06
CA TYR A 46 -9.59 2.64 -4.61
C TYR A 46 -8.29 2.26 -3.91
N ALA A 47 -7.97 2.99 -2.85
CA ALA A 47 -6.88 2.67 -1.94
C ALA A 47 -7.41 2.52 -0.52
N VAL A 48 -7.19 1.36 0.08
CA VAL A 48 -7.52 1.04 1.47
C VAL A 48 -6.28 1.29 2.31
N TRP A 49 -6.38 2.17 3.29
CA TRP A 49 -5.31 2.47 4.23
C TRP A 49 -5.67 1.97 5.62
N VAL A 50 -4.82 1.10 6.16
CA VAL A 50 -5.00 0.49 7.49
C VAL A 50 -3.75 0.66 8.33
N GLU A 51 -3.91 1.32 9.44
CA GLU A 51 -2.91 1.35 10.51
C GLU A 51 -3.64 1.32 11.86
N GLY A 52 -2.93 1.25 12.95
CA GLY A 52 -3.52 0.97 14.26
C GLY A 52 -4.66 1.89 14.72
N TRP A 53 -4.71 3.11 14.20
CA TRP A 53 -5.64 4.15 14.62
C TRP A 53 -6.54 4.67 13.51
N ASN A 54 -6.22 4.33 12.25
CA ASN A 54 -6.98 4.76 11.09
C ASN A 54 -7.25 3.59 10.15
N GLN A 55 -8.49 3.50 9.70
CA GLN A 55 -8.94 2.51 8.71
C GLN A 55 -9.87 3.23 7.75
N LYS A 56 -9.38 3.50 6.53
CA LYS A 56 -10.06 4.36 5.56
C LYS A 56 -9.96 3.80 4.14
N VAL A 57 -10.88 4.25 3.29
CA VAL A 57 -10.82 4.05 1.84
C VAL A 57 -10.78 5.40 1.15
N PHE A 58 -9.88 5.53 0.20
CA PHE A 58 -9.78 6.68 -0.69
C PHE A 58 -10.15 6.27 -2.11
N ALA A 59 -10.84 7.14 -2.83
CA ALA A 59 -11.00 7.03 -4.27
C ALA A 59 -9.80 7.66 -4.99
N ALA A 60 -9.65 7.38 -6.28
CA ALA A 60 -8.55 7.89 -7.12
C ALA A 60 -8.48 9.42 -7.21
N ASP A 61 -9.56 10.14 -6.93
CA ASP A 61 -9.56 11.60 -6.83
C ASP A 61 -9.04 12.14 -5.50
N GLY A 62 -8.56 11.26 -4.61
CA GLY A 62 -8.05 11.57 -3.28
C GLY A 62 -9.12 11.77 -2.21
N SER A 63 -10.41 11.65 -2.54
CA SER A 63 -11.49 11.78 -1.56
C SER A 63 -11.56 10.54 -0.65
N GLU A 64 -11.82 10.77 0.66
CA GLU A 64 -12.16 9.69 1.59
C GLU A 64 -13.61 9.28 1.34
N VAL A 65 -13.81 8.03 0.90
CA VAL A 65 -15.14 7.53 0.50
C VAL A 65 -15.79 6.63 1.55
N GLY A 66 -15.08 6.27 2.60
CA GLY A 66 -15.68 5.53 3.72
C GLY A 66 -14.69 4.91 4.68
N GLY A 67 -15.24 4.38 5.75
CA GLY A 67 -14.53 3.59 6.75
C GLY A 67 -14.66 2.10 6.49
N ILE A 68 -13.72 1.36 7.04
CA ILE A 68 -13.63 -0.09 6.99
C ILE A 68 -13.51 -0.66 8.40
N THR A 69 -13.53 -1.96 8.53
CA THR A 69 -13.14 -2.64 9.76
C THR A 69 -11.92 -3.49 9.53
N ALA A 70 -11.01 -3.46 10.50
CA ALA A 70 -9.82 -4.30 10.49
C ALA A 70 -9.65 -4.99 11.84
N ALA A 71 -9.11 -6.21 11.81
CA ALA A 71 -8.77 -6.98 13.00
C ALA A 71 -7.50 -7.77 12.76
N VAL A 72 -6.69 -7.94 13.81
CA VAL A 72 -5.46 -8.73 13.78
C VAL A 72 -5.64 -9.98 14.64
N ASP A 73 -5.42 -11.12 14.05
CA ASP A 73 -5.26 -12.40 14.74
C ASP A 73 -3.77 -12.75 14.82
N SER A 74 -3.17 -12.41 15.96
CA SER A 74 -1.74 -12.65 16.21
C SER A 74 -1.39 -14.12 16.42
N VAL A 75 -2.37 -14.98 16.68
CA VAL A 75 -2.14 -16.43 16.84
C VAL A 75 -1.96 -17.08 15.48
N ASN A 76 -2.77 -16.69 14.51
CA ASN A 76 -2.72 -17.23 13.15
C ASN A 76 -1.94 -16.32 12.17
N ASN A 77 -1.39 -15.18 12.63
CA ASN A 77 -0.68 -14.21 11.81
C ASN A 77 -1.53 -13.67 10.64
N VAL A 78 -2.79 -13.35 10.93
CA VAL A 78 -3.74 -12.87 9.92
C VAL A 78 -4.18 -11.46 10.24
N VAL A 79 -4.19 -10.60 9.24
CA VAL A 79 -4.87 -9.30 9.27
C VAL A 79 -6.13 -9.41 8.40
N SER A 80 -7.29 -9.27 9.00
CA SER A 80 -8.57 -9.28 8.29
C SER A 80 -9.07 -7.85 8.09
N ILE A 81 -9.33 -7.49 6.84
CA ILE A 81 -9.81 -6.16 6.46
C ILE A 81 -11.12 -6.36 5.69
N SER A 82 -12.20 -5.70 6.16
CA SER A 82 -13.50 -5.77 5.53
C SER A 82 -13.88 -4.42 4.95
N VAL A 83 -14.01 -4.37 3.64
CA VAL A 83 -14.44 -3.19 2.88
C VAL A 83 -15.89 -3.39 2.44
N PRO A 84 -16.82 -2.48 2.79
CA PRO A 84 -18.21 -2.59 2.37
C PRO A 84 -18.37 -2.53 0.85
N LYS A 85 -19.16 -3.44 0.27
CA LYS A 85 -19.50 -3.42 -1.16
C LYS A 85 -20.23 -2.14 -1.58
N SER A 86 -20.86 -1.45 -0.67
CA SER A 86 -21.48 -0.15 -0.95
C SER A 86 -20.46 0.95 -1.27
N ILE A 87 -19.17 0.74 -0.94
CA ILE A 87 -18.10 1.69 -1.20
C ILE A 87 -17.41 1.36 -2.53
N ILE A 88 -16.96 0.13 -2.69
CA ILE A 88 -16.10 -0.27 -3.82
C ILE A 88 -16.82 -1.12 -4.88
N GLY A 89 -18.08 -1.47 -4.67
CA GLY A 89 -18.79 -2.43 -5.52
C GLY A 89 -18.56 -3.88 -5.10
N SER A 90 -19.03 -4.80 -5.94
CA SER A 90 -18.76 -6.23 -5.76
C SER A 90 -17.55 -6.60 -6.62
N PRO A 91 -16.57 -7.33 -6.06
CA PRO A 91 -15.44 -7.82 -6.85
C PRO A 91 -15.91 -8.62 -8.07
N GLU A 92 -15.30 -8.35 -9.22
CA GLU A 92 -15.55 -9.02 -10.47
C GLU A 92 -14.26 -9.63 -11.04
N PRO A 93 -14.34 -10.64 -11.92
CA PRO A 93 -13.18 -11.13 -12.65
C PRO A 93 -12.50 -9.98 -13.41
N GLY A 94 -11.18 -9.88 -13.27
CA GLY A 94 -10.40 -8.81 -13.89
C GLY A 94 -10.03 -7.67 -12.93
N TRP A 95 -10.56 -7.65 -11.69
CA TRP A 95 -10.03 -6.74 -10.68
C TRP A 95 -8.59 -7.08 -10.34
N GLY A 96 -7.76 -6.04 -10.26
CA GLY A 96 -6.37 -6.12 -9.81
C GLY A 96 -6.20 -5.67 -8.36
N PHE A 97 -5.22 -6.25 -7.69
CA PHE A 97 -4.90 -5.90 -6.31
C PHE A 97 -3.40 -5.71 -6.15
N GLN A 98 -3.02 -4.72 -5.35
CA GLN A 98 -1.68 -4.61 -4.82
C GLN A 98 -1.77 -4.39 -3.31
N VAL A 99 -0.90 -5.06 -2.56
CA VAL A 99 -0.82 -4.92 -1.11
C VAL A 99 0.58 -4.47 -0.74
N PHE A 100 0.69 -3.41 0.05
CA PHE A 100 1.94 -2.96 0.63
C PHE A 100 1.92 -3.10 2.14
N VAL A 101 3.02 -3.57 2.70
CA VAL A 101 3.34 -3.46 4.12
C VAL A 101 4.39 -2.38 4.28
N LEU A 102 4.13 -1.43 5.19
CA LEU A 102 4.97 -0.26 5.42
C LEU A 102 5.19 -0.05 6.92
N GLY A 103 6.21 0.70 7.27
CA GLY A 103 6.38 1.21 8.62
C GLY A 103 5.49 2.42 8.87
N GLN A 104 4.79 2.45 10.01
CA GLN A 104 3.99 3.60 10.40
C GLN A 104 4.87 4.68 11.05
N GLU A 105 4.76 5.92 10.61
CA GLU A 105 5.49 7.07 11.16
C GLU A 105 4.54 8.06 11.84
N GLY A 106 4.91 8.48 13.06
CA GLY A 106 4.22 9.58 13.73
C GLY A 106 2.95 9.20 14.47
N PHE A 107 3.10 8.52 15.59
CA PHE A 107 2.01 8.23 16.53
C PHE A 107 1.74 9.42 17.46
N PRO A 108 0.50 9.69 17.80
CA PRO A 108 -0.77 9.26 17.20
C PRO A 108 -1.37 10.37 16.33
N VAL A 109 -0.80 10.67 15.20
CA VAL A 109 -1.30 11.76 14.35
C VAL A 109 -2.45 11.23 13.50
N GLN A 110 -3.67 11.53 13.90
CA GLN A 110 -4.86 11.11 13.19
C GLN A 110 -4.90 11.69 11.77
N GLY A 111 -5.30 10.86 10.80
CA GLY A 111 -5.39 11.24 9.40
C GLY A 111 -4.04 11.39 8.69
N ASN A 112 -2.96 11.04 9.36
CA ASN A 112 -1.62 11.14 8.80
C ASN A 112 -1.31 9.92 7.92
N LEU A 113 -1.03 10.15 6.64
CA LEU A 113 -0.62 9.13 5.69
C LEU A 113 0.89 8.87 5.67
N ARG A 114 1.66 9.51 6.56
CA ARG A 114 3.11 9.33 6.60
C ARG A 114 3.48 7.89 6.88
N VAL A 115 4.40 7.38 6.10
CA VAL A 115 5.06 6.10 6.32
C VAL A 115 6.49 6.33 6.78
N ARG A 116 7.02 5.34 7.48
CA ARG A 116 8.40 5.38 7.96
C ARG A 116 9.34 5.10 6.79
N GLU A 117 10.35 5.94 6.68
CA GLU A 117 11.37 5.82 5.64
C GLU A 117 12.16 4.51 5.79
N VAL A 118 12.41 3.84 4.68
CA VAL A 118 13.37 2.75 4.56
C VAL A 118 14.75 3.41 4.36
N MET A 119 15.68 3.12 5.25
CA MET A 119 16.99 3.76 5.30
C MET A 119 18.02 2.95 4.52
N ALA A 120 19.16 3.54 4.14
CA ALA A 120 20.27 2.77 3.57
C ALA A 120 20.77 1.71 4.56
N GLN A 121 20.79 2.03 5.85
CA GLN A 121 21.13 1.10 6.93
C GLN A 121 19.99 1.01 7.93
N ALA A 122 19.72 -0.20 8.40
CA ALA A 122 18.71 -0.40 9.43
C ALA A 122 19.06 0.38 10.72
N ALA A 123 18.05 0.99 11.31
CA ALA A 123 18.15 1.72 12.58
C ALA A 123 16.98 1.32 13.49
N GLU A 124 16.94 1.88 14.71
CA GLU A 124 15.81 1.64 15.60
C GLU A 124 14.50 2.05 14.93
N TRP A 125 13.57 1.11 14.81
CA TRP A 125 12.26 1.28 14.17
C TRP A 125 12.29 1.59 12.67
N ARG A 126 13.42 1.40 11.98
CA ARG A 126 13.55 1.63 10.54
C ARG A 126 14.18 0.43 9.84
N PHE A 127 13.64 0.06 8.71
CA PHE A 127 14.23 -0.97 7.85
C PHE A 127 15.38 -0.38 7.05
N GLY A 128 16.39 -1.21 6.78
CA GLY A 128 17.48 -0.90 5.87
C GLY A 128 17.18 -1.42 4.47
N GLY A 129 18.06 -1.08 3.53
CA GLY A 129 17.97 -1.52 2.14
C GLY A 129 17.53 -0.43 1.17
N GLY A 130 17.18 0.76 1.66
CA GLY A 130 16.96 1.94 0.83
C GLY A 130 18.26 2.62 0.42
N ASP A 131 18.16 3.72 -0.29
CA ASP A 131 19.29 4.52 -0.79
C ASP A 131 19.34 5.92 -0.14
N ASP A 132 18.54 6.15 0.92
CA ASP A 132 18.39 7.46 1.57
C ASP A 132 18.06 8.62 0.62
N GLY A 133 17.60 8.30 -0.60
CA GLY A 133 17.18 9.26 -1.61
C GLY A 133 15.73 9.69 -1.44
N MET A 134 15.28 10.53 -2.36
CA MET A 134 13.87 10.95 -2.40
C MET A 134 12.98 9.98 -3.19
N TYR A 135 13.58 9.02 -3.88
CA TYR A 135 12.93 8.16 -4.87
C TYR A 135 12.95 6.67 -4.50
N ASP A 136 13.74 6.27 -3.53
CA ASP A 136 13.74 4.90 -3.01
C ASP A 136 12.41 4.58 -2.34
N PRO A 137 11.80 3.42 -2.65
CA PRO A 137 10.52 3.01 -2.11
C PRO A 137 10.52 2.85 -0.59
N ASN A 138 9.44 3.30 0.06
CA ASN A 138 9.21 3.08 1.49
C ASN A 138 8.39 1.82 1.76
N VAL A 139 8.36 0.89 0.82
CA VAL A 139 7.65 -0.39 0.88
C VAL A 139 8.57 -1.45 1.50
N ILE A 140 8.11 -2.08 2.59
CA ILE A 140 8.85 -3.14 3.29
C ILE A 140 8.58 -4.48 2.62
N ASP A 141 7.30 -4.72 2.26
CA ASP A 141 6.85 -5.94 1.60
C ASP A 141 5.68 -5.63 0.69
N MET A 142 5.51 -6.43 -0.37
CA MET A 142 4.45 -6.24 -1.35
C MET A 142 3.92 -7.55 -1.92
N LEU A 143 2.70 -7.50 -2.46
CA LEU A 143 2.18 -8.61 -3.25
C LEU A 143 2.93 -8.68 -4.59
N VAL A 144 3.60 -9.80 -4.85
CA VAL A 144 4.47 -9.97 -6.02
C VAL A 144 3.77 -10.86 -7.05
N PRO A 145 3.66 -10.42 -8.32
CA PRO A 145 3.14 -11.27 -9.40
C PRO A 145 4.01 -12.52 -9.59
N ALA A 146 3.38 -13.61 -10.03
CA ALA A 146 4.09 -14.85 -10.31
C ALA A 146 5.25 -14.63 -11.30
N GLY A 147 6.42 -15.19 -10.97
CA GLY A 147 7.62 -15.12 -11.80
C GLY A 147 8.43 -13.82 -11.68
N ARG A 148 8.04 -12.87 -10.83
CA ARG A 148 8.82 -11.67 -10.49
C ARG A 148 9.32 -11.71 -9.04
N SER A 149 10.22 -10.83 -8.68
CA SER A 149 10.64 -10.60 -7.30
C SER A 149 10.38 -9.16 -6.87
N GLN A 150 10.24 -8.94 -5.57
CA GLN A 150 10.11 -7.61 -5.01
C GLN A 150 11.32 -6.73 -5.34
N GLU A 151 12.52 -7.30 -5.27
CA GLU A 151 13.77 -6.59 -5.59
C GLU A 151 13.79 -6.09 -7.05
N GLU A 152 13.34 -6.91 -8.01
CA GLU A 152 13.23 -6.51 -9.41
C GLU A 152 12.21 -5.40 -9.63
N ILE A 153 11.13 -5.37 -8.86
CA ILE A 153 10.08 -4.36 -8.99
C ILE A 153 10.49 -3.06 -8.30
N LEU A 154 10.90 -3.13 -7.05
CA LEU A 154 11.21 -1.94 -6.26
C LEU A 154 12.59 -1.34 -6.57
N GLY A 155 13.50 -2.10 -7.16
CA GLY A 155 14.86 -1.66 -7.48
C GLY A 155 15.00 -0.83 -8.76
N VAL A 156 13.92 -0.55 -9.50
CA VAL A 156 13.98 0.18 -10.79
C VAL A 156 13.80 1.70 -10.68
N TYR A 157 13.77 2.26 -9.46
CA TYR A 157 13.80 3.71 -9.28
C TYR A 157 15.14 4.31 -9.73
N ASP A 158 15.15 5.59 -10.13
CA ASP A 158 16.37 6.30 -10.51
C ASP A 158 16.40 7.69 -9.88
N VAL A 159 17.25 7.84 -8.87
CA VAL A 159 17.46 9.11 -8.15
C VAL A 159 17.93 10.23 -9.08
N LYS A 160 18.75 9.93 -10.09
CA LYS A 160 19.30 10.94 -11.02
C LYS A 160 18.28 11.39 -12.04
N ALA A 161 17.46 10.46 -12.53
CA ALA A 161 16.36 10.76 -13.44
C ALA A 161 15.14 11.32 -12.70
N GLY A 162 15.07 11.16 -11.38
CA GLY A 162 13.91 11.57 -10.58
C GLY A 162 12.70 10.68 -10.83
N THR A 163 12.89 9.38 -11.04
CA THR A 163 11.81 8.44 -11.33
C THR A 163 11.61 7.45 -10.20
N LEU A 164 10.33 7.22 -9.86
CA LEU A 164 9.91 6.24 -8.87
C LEU A 164 9.88 4.83 -9.47
N ALA A 165 9.97 3.83 -8.62
CA ALA A 165 9.71 2.45 -9.00
C ALA A 165 8.25 2.28 -9.44
N LYS A 166 8.03 1.56 -10.56
CA LYS A 166 6.70 1.24 -11.06
C LYS A 166 6.29 -0.16 -10.63
N VAL A 167 5.14 -0.23 -9.98
CA VAL A 167 4.62 -1.48 -9.42
C VAL A 167 3.40 -1.96 -10.22
N PRO A 168 3.32 -3.25 -10.51
CA PRO A 168 2.15 -3.85 -11.17
C PRO A 168 1.04 -4.16 -10.16
N MET A 169 -0.19 -4.32 -10.66
CA MET A 169 -1.24 -5.05 -9.95
C MET A 169 -1.08 -6.57 -10.13
N VAL A 170 -1.64 -7.32 -9.21
CA VAL A 170 -1.85 -8.76 -9.35
C VAL A 170 -3.31 -9.00 -9.65
N TYR A 171 -3.58 -9.66 -10.77
CA TYR A 171 -4.93 -10.01 -11.23
C TYR A 171 -5.19 -11.47 -10.90
N PRO A 172 -5.93 -11.77 -9.83
CA PRO A 172 -6.23 -13.14 -9.48
C PRO A 172 -7.15 -13.79 -10.50
N HIS A 173 -6.83 -15.01 -10.89
CA HIS A 173 -7.74 -15.85 -11.67
C HIS A 173 -8.74 -16.46 -10.69
N PHE A 174 -9.98 -16.00 -10.71
CA PHE A 174 -11.07 -16.69 -10.02
C PHE A 174 -11.50 -17.87 -10.87
N GLU A 175 -11.16 -19.10 -10.42
CA GLU A 175 -11.70 -20.35 -11.00
C GLU A 175 -13.13 -20.57 -10.51
#